data_3656c433cafaca8f0ab1dd4c4e5ec395
#
_entry.id   3656c433cafaca8f0ab1dd4c4e5ec395
#
_cell.length_a   1.000
_cell.length_b   1.000
_cell.length_c   1.000
_cell.angle_alpha   90.00
_cell.angle_beta   90.00
_cell.angle_gamma   90.00
#
_symmetry.space_group_name_H-M   'P 1'
#
loop_
_entity.id
_entity.type
_entity.pdbx_description
1 polymer ?
#
loop_
_entity_poly.entity_id
_entity_poly.type
_entity_poly.pdbx_seq_one_letter_code
_entity_poly.pdbx_strand_id
1 'polypeptide(L)'
;MVEKKVKYSCIQSLKDAGAPVIIVTLPEEAEAIANACRDNGITVSAFCDNETRKSSKLFCGLEVFHTPTLPKRFPKARFIIAYYNIQECVEQLSALGYDEFYSPLELLENYDVSKYQHRISQSYMKTRISVWKKSHELYFDEAKIYLRSLDVMITTKCSLKCESCANLMQY
;
A
#
# COMPACT_ATOMS: atom_id res chain seq x y z
N MET A 1 -0.11 22.47 10.85
CA MET A 1 0.62 21.19 10.68
C MET A 1 -0.39 20.09 10.96
N VAL A 2 -0.74 19.29 9.96
CA VAL A 2 -1.63 18.13 10.17
C VAL A 2 -0.81 17.08 10.92
N GLU A 3 -1.31 16.60 12.04
CA GLU A 3 -0.66 15.56 12.84
C GLU A 3 -0.54 14.28 11.98
N LYS A 4 0.68 13.82 11.75
CA LYS A 4 0.92 12.60 10.96
C LYS A 4 0.55 11.39 11.80
N LYS A 5 -0.55 10.76 11.47
CA LYS A 5 -1.08 9.60 12.20
C LYS A 5 -0.30 8.31 11.95
N VAL A 6 0.48 8.22 10.86
CA VAL A 6 1.23 7.01 10.51
C VAL A 6 2.58 7.01 11.23
N LYS A 7 2.88 5.91 11.91
CA LYS A 7 4.18 5.68 12.57
C LYS A 7 5.20 5.18 11.55
N TYR A 8 6.41 5.76 11.55
CA TYR A 8 7.49 5.36 10.65
C TYR A 8 8.06 3.98 11.02
N SER A 9 8.39 3.79 12.30
CA SER A 9 8.91 2.53 12.82
C SER A 9 7.77 1.59 13.20
N CYS A 10 7.86 0.35 12.77
CA CYS A 10 6.75 -0.60 12.92
C CYS A 10 7.14 -1.99 13.45
N ILE A 11 8.39 -2.45 13.27
CA ILE A 11 8.75 -3.85 13.55
C ILE A 11 8.47 -4.22 15.02
N GLN A 12 8.98 -3.47 15.98
CA GLN A 12 8.76 -3.78 17.38
C GLN A 12 7.31 -3.65 17.78
N SER A 13 6.65 -2.56 17.36
CA SER A 13 5.24 -2.32 17.67
C SER A 13 4.29 -3.39 17.10
N LEU A 14 4.65 -3.99 15.96
CA LEU A 14 3.84 -5.02 15.31
C LEU A 14 4.12 -6.44 15.83
N LYS A 15 5.27 -6.67 16.46
CA LYS A 15 5.59 -7.95 17.13
C LYS A 15 4.83 -8.15 18.42
N ASP A 16 4.53 -7.07 19.12
CA ASP A 16 3.83 -7.14 20.40
C ASP A 16 2.44 -7.72 20.21
N ALA A 17 2.12 -8.75 20.98
CA ALA A 17 0.85 -9.45 20.92
C ALA A 17 -0.28 -8.54 21.42
N GLY A 18 -0.98 -7.91 20.51
CA GLY A 18 -2.08 -7.00 20.85
C GLY A 18 -3.26 -7.20 19.91
N ALA A 19 -3.39 -6.33 18.94
CA ALA A 19 -4.45 -6.39 17.93
C ALA A 19 -3.94 -7.07 16.64
N PRO A 20 -4.82 -7.66 15.83
CA PRO A 20 -4.52 -8.20 14.51
C PRO A 20 -3.80 -7.17 13.63
N VAL A 21 -2.84 -7.65 12.83
CA VAL A 21 -2.12 -6.83 11.84
C VAL A 21 -2.76 -7.04 10.48
N ILE A 22 -3.17 -5.95 9.84
CA ILE A 22 -3.83 -5.95 8.53
C ILE A 22 -3.02 -5.11 7.56
N ILE A 23 -2.75 -5.62 6.36
CA ILE A 23 -2.13 -4.86 5.28
C ILE A 23 -3.22 -4.25 4.42
N VAL A 24 -3.13 -2.94 4.21
CA VAL A 24 -4.13 -2.15 3.47
C VAL A 24 -3.75 -2.08 2.01
N THR A 25 -4.72 -2.40 1.14
CA THR A 25 -4.61 -2.50 -0.31
C THR A 25 -3.73 -3.64 -0.80
N LEU A 26 -3.80 -3.94 -2.09
CA LEU A 26 -3.17 -5.10 -2.73
C LEU A 26 -2.36 -4.71 -3.98
N PRO A 27 -1.47 -3.71 -3.89
CA PRO A 27 -0.50 -3.53 -4.94
C PRO A 27 0.52 -4.70 -4.93
N GLU A 28 1.34 -4.81 -5.97
CA GLU A 28 2.36 -5.86 -6.04
C GLU A 28 3.30 -5.82 -4.82
N GLU A 29 3.56 -4.64 -4.28
CA GLU A 29 4.41 -4.43 -3.10
C GLU A 29 3.83 -5.03 -1.82
N ALA A 30 2.51 -5.25 -1.75
CA ALA A 30 1.87 -5.87 -0.58
C ALA A 30 2.39 -7.29 -0.34
N GLU A 31 2.75 -8.02 -1.41
CA GLU A 31 3.40 -9.34 -1.30
C GLU A 31 4.78 -9.23 -0.64
N ALA A 32 5.60 -8.26 -1.05
CA ALA A 32 6.90 -8.01 -0.45
C ALA A 32 6.78 -7.60 1.02
N ILE A 33 5.80 -6.76 1.36
CA ILE A 33 5.53 -6.34 2.74
C ILE A 33 5.11 -7.55 3.60
N ALA A 34 4.25 -8.43 3.09
CA ALA A 34 3.84 -9.64 3.81
C ALA A 34 5.01 -10.59 4.05
N ASN A 35 5.90 -10.75 3.07
CA ASN A 35 7.11 -11.54 3.21
C ASN A 35 8.08 -10.90 4.22
N ALA A 36 8.27 -9.59 4.18
CA ALA A 36 9.09 -8.85 5.14
C ALA A 36 8.53 -8.95 6.57
N CYS A 37 7.21 -8.92 6.74
CA CYS A 37 6.57 -9.21 8.03
C CYS A 37 6.94 -10.58 8.54
N ARG A 38 6.84 -11.62 7.69
CA ARG A 38 7.20 -13.00 8.03
C ARG A 38 8.66 -13.12 8.45
N ASP A 39 9.58 -12.50 7.71
CA ASP A 39 11.03 -12.50 8.02
C ASP A 39 11.33 -11.87 9.37
N ASN A 40 10.53 -10.90 9.77
CA ASN A 40 10.65 -10.21 11.06
C ASN A 40 9.79 -10.82 12.17
N GLY A 41 9.13 -11.97 11.95
CA GLY A 41 8.32 -12.63 12.97
C GLY A 41 7.00 -11.92 13.29
N ILE A 42 6.50 -11.09 12.36
CA ILE A 42 5.20 -10.40 12.46
C ILE A 42 4.14 -11.27 11.77
N THR A 43 3.10 -11.62 12.50
CA THR A 43 1.95 -12.37 11.95
C THR A 43 0.94 -11.43 11.34
N VAL A 44 0.82 -11.45 10.02
CA VAL A 44 -0.25 -10.74 9.30
C VAL A 44 -1.53 -11.57 9.39
N SER A 45 -2.62 -10.96 9.81
CA SER A 45 -3.91 -11.62 10.02
C SER A 45 -4.79 -11.60 8.78
N ALA A 46 -4.72 -10.54 7.99
CA ALA A 46 -5.55 -10.35 6.81
C ALA A 46 -5.00 -9.24 5.91
N PHE A 47 -5.61 -9.16 4.74
CA PHE A 47 -5.52 -7.99 3.86
C PHE A 47 -6.87 -7.28 3.80
N CYS A 48 -6.88 -6.01 3.42
CA CYS A 48 -8.11 -5.31 3.05
C CYS A 48 -7.94 -4.46 1.80
N ASP A 49 -9.03 -4.31 1.05
CA ASP A 49 -9.06 -3.49 -0.17
C ASP A 49 -10.47 -2.90 -0.34
N ASN A 50 -10.57 -1.75 -1.01
CA ASN A 50 -11.84 -1.12 -1.33
C ASN A 50 -12.55 -1.77 -2.50
N GLU A 51 -11.83 -2.56 -3.27
CA GLU A 51 -12.34 -3.21 -4.47
C GLU A 51 -13.10 -4.49 -4.09
N THR A 52 -14.43 -4.44 -4.14
CA THR A 52 -15.30 -5.56 -3.72
C THR A 52 -15.01 -6.86 -4.47
N ARG A 53 -14.57 -6.80 -5.74
CA ARG A 53 -14.18 -7.99 -6.51
C ARG A 53 -12.96 -8.74 -5.97
N LYS A 54 -12.18 -8.11 -5.07
CA LYS A 54 -11.03 -8.72 -4.38
C LYS A 54 -11.43 -9.36 -3.06
N SER A 55 -12.57 -8.98 -2.49
CA SER A 55 -13.05 -9.50 -1.20
C SER A 55 -13.31 -11.00 -1.26
N SER A 56 -13.12 -11.68 -0.14
CA SER A 56 -13.27 -13.14 0.02
C SER A 56 -12.33 -13.96 -0.87
N LYS A 57 -11.32 -13.35 -1.46
CA LYS A 57 -10.23 -14.03 -2.16
C LYS A 57 -9.03 -14.19 -1.23
N LEU A 58 -8.17 -15.14 -1.57
CA LEU A 58 -6.89 -15.28 -0.87
C LEU A 58 -5.80 -14.50 -1.60
N PHE A 59 -5.04 -13.74 -0.82
CA PHE A 59 -3.80 -13.11 -1.26
C PHE A 59 -2.67 -13.53 -0.31
N CYS A 60 -1.58 -14.06 -0.83
CA CYS A 60 -0.51 -14.66 -0.01
C CYS A 60 -1.02 -15.67 1.04
N GLY A 61 -2.09 -16.40 0.73
CA GLY A 61 -2.70 -17.38 1.64
C GLY A 61 -3.62 -16.80 2.73
N LEU A 62 -3.81 -15.49 2.76
CA LEU A 62 -4.67 -14.80 3.72
C LEU A 62 -5.91 -14.22 3.05
N GLU A 63 -7.01 -14.13 3.81
CA GLU A 63 -8.27 -13.57 3.32
C GLU A 63 -8.16 -12.06 3.08
N VAL A 64 -8.83 -11.59 2.03
CA VAL A 64 -8.97 -10.18 1.69
C VAL A 64 -10.36 -9.71 2.09
N PHE A 65 -10.43 -8.73 2.97
CA PHE A 65 -11.68 -8.13 3.41
C PHE A 65 -11.99 -6.83 2.64
N HIS A 66 -13.26 -6.58 2.42
CA HIS A 66 -13.70 -5.26 1.95
C HIS A 66 -13.57 -4.26 3.10
N THR A 67 -12.82 -3.18 2.91
CA THR A 67 -12.45 -2.23 3.97
C THR A 67 -13.62 -1.77 4.84
N PRO A 68 -14.80 -1.38 4.32
CA PRO A 68 -15.95 -1.00 5.13
C PRO A 68 -16.51 -2.10 6.05
N THR A 69 -16.16 -3.37 5.82
CA THR A 69 -16.67 -4.50 6.63
C THR A 69 -15.74 -4.84 7.81
N LEU A 70 -14.53 -4.28 7.85
CA LEU A 70 -13.51 -4.58 8.85
C LEU A 70 -14.00 -4.43 10.31
N PRO A 71 -14.74 -3.37 10.71
CA PRO A 71 -15.12 -3.20 12.11
C PRO A 71 -15.94 -4.36 12.69
N LYS A 72 -16.69 -5.07 11.85
CA LYS A 72 -17.46 -6.25 12.27
C LYS A 72 -16.57 -7.44 12.61
N ARG A 73 -15.45 -7.62 11.91
CA ARG A 73 -14.55 -8.75 12.07
C ARG A 73 -13.36 -8.43 12.98
N PHE A 74 -12.85 -7.22 12.87
CA PHE A 74 -11.67 -6.74 13.57
C PHE A 74 -11.98 -5.41 14.26
N PRO A 75 -12.68 -5.40 15.40
CA PRO A 75 -13.06 -4.17 16.09
C PRO A 75 -11.84 -3.35 16.58
N LYS A 76 -10.70 -4.01 16.71
CA LYS A 76 -9.38 -3.41 16.92
C LYS A 76 -8.40 -4.05 15.96
N ALA A 77 -7.59 -3.24 15.28
CA ALA A 77 -6.55 -3.71 14.38
C ALA A 77 -5.43 -2.68 14.25
N ARG A 78 -4.26 -3.16 13.83
CA ARG A 78 -3.10 -2.35 13.46
C ARG A 78 -2.90 -2.46 11.96
N PHE A 79 -2.71 -1.34 11.28
CA PHE A 79 -2.70 -1.29 9.83
C PHE A 79 -1.32 -0.96 9.28
N ILE A 80 -0.82 -1.78 8.38
CA ILE A 80 0.34 -1.47 7.55
C ILE A 80 -0.20 -0.88 6.23
N ILE A 81 0.12 0.37 5.96
CA ILE A 81 -0.38 1.07 4.76
C ILE A 81 0.51 0.73 3.58
N ALA A 82 0.07 -0.19 2.73
CA ALA A 82 0.78 -0.59 1.51
C ALA A 82 0.42 0.25 0.28
N TYR A 83 -0.28 1.35 0.46
CA TYR A 83 -0.73 2.23 -0.61
C TYR A 83 0.08 3.52 -0.64
N TYR A 84 0.36 4.04 -1.82
CA TYR A 84 1.14 5.27 -1.98
C TYR A 84 0.34 6.55 -1.63
N ASN A 85 -0.99 6.52 -1.70
CA ASN A 85 -1.83 7.61 -1.17
C ASN A 85 -2.18 7.32 0.29
N ILE A 86 -1.20 7.54 1.16
CA ILE A 86 -1.27 7.23 2.60
C ILE A 86 -2.41 7.99 3.26
N GLN A 87 -2.56 9.27 2.93
CA GLN A 87 -3.52 10.15 3.57
C GLN A 87 -4.97 9.66 3.38
N GLU A 88 -5.33 9.27 2.16
CA GLU A 88 -6.65 8.73 1.83
C GLU A 88 -6.96 7.46 2.64
N CYS A 89 -5.98 6.54 2.74
CA CYS A 89 -6.14 5.33 3.55
C CYS A 89 -6.36 5.64 5.03
N VAL A 90 -5.57 6.57 5.58
CA VAL A 90 -5.66 6.96 6.98
C VAL A 90 -7.00 7.63 7.29
N GLU A 91 -7.46 8.52 6.43
CA GLU A 91 -8.76 9.20 6.58
C GLU A 91 -9.90 8.17 6.56
N GLN A 92 -9.90 7.26 5.60
CA GLN A 92 -10.92 6.22 5.49
C GLN A 92 -10.94 5.30 6.72
N LEU A 93 -9.78 4.78 7.15
CA LEU A 93 -9.70 3.89 8.30
C LEU A 93 -10.01 4.63 9.62
N SER A 94 -9.62 5.90 9.74
CA SER A 94 -9.99 6.73 10.89
C SER A 94 -11.50 6.96 10.98
N ALA A 95 -12.17 7.14 9.84
CA ALA A 95 -13.64 7.24 9.79
C ALA A 95 -14.35 5.94 10.22
N LEU A 96 -13.66 4.79 10.14
CA LEU A 96 -14.12 3.50 10.65
C LEU A 96 -13.78 3.26 12.13
N GLY A 97 -13.12 4.24 12.79
CA GLY A 97 -12.78 4.18 14.21
C GLY A 97 -11.40 3.62 14.53
N TYR A 98 -10.51 3.48 13.54
CA TYR A 98 -9.16 3.00 13.76
C TYR A 98 -8.15 4.14 13.93
N ASP A 99 -7.08 3.91 14.68
CA ASP A 99 -6.07 4.90 15.05
C ASP A 99 -4.61 4.39 15.01
N GLU A 100 -4.40 3.11 14.70
CA GLU A 100 -3.06 2.51 14.66
C GLU A 100 -2.59 2.21 13.23
N PHE A 101 -1.79 3.13 12.66
CA PHE A 101 -1.28 3.07 11.30
C PHE A 101 0.23 3.06 11.27
N TYR A 102 0.81 2.22 10.39
CA TYR A 102 2.25 2.01 10.27
C TYR A 102 2.69 2.05 8.81
N SER A 103 3.85 2.67 8.58
CA SER A 103 4.53 2.60 7.30
C SER A 103 5.38 1.32 7.25
N PRO A 104 5.39 0.58 6.14
CA PRO A 104 6.28 -0.56 5.97
C PRO A 104 7.72 -0.19 5.57
N LEU A 105 8.13 1.07 5.63
CA LEU A 105 9.50 1.50 5.25
C LEU A 105 10.57 0.72 5.98
N GLU A 106 10.48 0.61 7.31
CA GLU A 106 11.43 -0.14 8.14
C GLU A 106 11.49 -1.62 7.75
N LEU A 107 10.34 -2.24 7.45
CA LEU A 107 10.26 -3.63 6.99
C LEU A 107 10.98 -3.86 5.66
N LEU A 108 10.93 -2.87 4.77
CA LEU A 108 11.50 -2.95 3.42
C LEU A 108 12.94 -2.45 3.32
N GLU A 109 13.53 -1.91 4.40
CA GLU A 109 14.91 -1.42 4.40
C GLU A 109 15.90 -2.50 3.95
N ASN A 110 15.81 -3.67 4.55
CA ASN A 110 16.72 -4.79 4.33
C ASN A 110 16.02 -5.97 3.60
N TYR A 111 14.90 -5.71 2.91
CA TYR A 111 14.17 -6.75 2.23
C TYR A 111 14.89 -7.24 0.98
N ASP A 112 15.25 -8.52 0.97
CA ASP A 112 15.87 -9.17 -0.18
C ASP A 112 14.80 -9.78 -1.09
N VAL A 113 14.56 -9.12 -2.23
CA VAL A 113 13.61 -9.57 -3.26
C VAL A 113 13.98 -10.96 -3.81
N SER A 114 15.28 -11.33 -3.81
CA SER A 114 15.71 -12.61 -4.39
C SER A 114 15.33 -13.83 -3.53
N LYS A 115 15.03 -13.61 -2.25
CA LYS A 115 14.67 -14.66 -1.29
C LYS A 115 13.34 -15.34 -1.60
N TYR A 116 12.47 -14.68 -2.34
CA TYR A 116 11.12 -15.16 -2.62
C TYR A 116 10.82 -15.22 -4.11
N GLN A 117 9.96 -16.17 -4.47
CA GLN A 117 9.33 -16.16 -5.79
C GLN A 117 8.10 -15.23 -5.73
N HIS A 118 8.15 -14.15 -6.50
CA HIS A 118 7.07 -13.19 -6.62
C HIS A 118 6.20 -13.46 -7.84
N ARG A 119 4.96 -12.94 -7.84
CA ARG A 119 4.04 -12.99 -8.99
C ARG A 119 4.56 -12.24 -10.21
N ILE A 120 5.42 -11.27 -9.99
CA ILE A 120 6.09 -10.46 -11.01
C ILE A 120 7.59 -10.74 -10.98
N SER A 121 8.32 -10.34 -12.03
CA SER A 121 9.77 -10.54 -12.08
C SER A 121 10.47 -9.81 -10.93
N GLN A 122 11.58 -10.36 -10.46
CA GLN A 122 12.38 -9.74 -9.39
C GLN A 122 12.82 -8.31 -9.74
N SER A 123 13.22 -8.07 -11.00
CA SER A 123 13.62 -6.75 -11.45
C SER A 123 12.47 -5.75 -11.34
N TYR A 124 11.28 -6.14 -11.76
CA TYR A 124 10.10 -5.30 -11.67
C TYR A 124 9.68 -5.06 -10.21
N MET A 125 9.74 -6.08 -9.34
CA MET A 125 9.48 -5.93 -7.91
C MET A 125 10.45 -4.94 -7.26
N LYS A 126 11.76 -5.00 -7.56
CA LYS A 126 12.75 -4.02 -7.07
C LYS A 126 12.38 -2.59 -7.46
N THR A 127 12.01 -2.38 -8.73
CA THR A 127 11.58 -1.08 -9.23
C THR A 127 10.34 -0.58 -8.50
N ARG A 128 9.33 -1.43 -8.34
CA ARG A 128 8.09 -1.11 -7.64
C ARG A 128 8.35 -0.71 -6.19
N ILE A 129 9.12 -1.50 -5.45
CA ILE A 129 9.49 -1.19 -4.06
C ILE A 129 10.23 0.15 -3.98
N SER A 130 11.16 0.44 -4.90
CA SER A 130 11.90 1.71 -4.92
C SER A 130 10.97 2.92 -5.12
N VAL A 131 10.07 2.86 -6.09
CA VAL A 131 9.08 3.92 -6.34
C VAL A 131 8.15 4.09 -5.15
N TRP A 132 7.69 2.98 -4.57
CA TRP A 132 6.82 2.97 -3.42
C TRP A 132 7.50 3.60 -2.18
N LYS A 133 8.75 3.21 -1.87
CA LYS A 133 9.55 3.82 -0.78
C LYS A 133 9.63 5.34 -0.92
N LYS A 134 9.92 5.84 -2.11
CA LYS A 134 9.93 7.28 -2.40
C LYS A 134 8.61 7.97 -2.04
N SER A 135 7.47 7.37 -2.40
CA SER A 135 6.15 7.93 -2.08
C SER A 135 5.90 7.99 -0.58
N HIS A 136 6.33 6.96 0.16
CA HIS A 136 6.20 6.93 1.63
C HIS A 136 7.17 7.89 2.34
N GLU A 137 8.41 8.01 1.87
CA GLU A 137 9.36 9.00 2.37
C GLU A 137 8.80 10.42 2.27
N LEU A 138 8.12 10.76 1.16
CA LEU A 138 7.48 12.06 0.97
C LEU A 138 6.36 12.35 1.97
N TYR A 139 5.64 11.33 2.41
CA TYR A 139 4.64 11.51 3.46
C TYR A 139 5.26 11.99 4.78
N PHE A 140 6.49 11.58 5.09
CA PHE A 140 7.21 11.98 6.30
C PHE A 140 8.03 13.25 6.15
N ASP A 141 8.41 13.62 4.93
CA ASP A 141 9.25 14.78 4.63
C ASP A 141 8.56 15.74 3.63
N GLU A 142 7.83 16.71 4.18
CA GLU A 142 7.08 17.71 3.39
C GLU A 142 7.98 18.65 2.56
N ALA A 143 9.28 18.73 2.88
CA ALA A 143 10.23 19.56 2.14
C ALA A 143 10.67 18.93 0.81
N LYS A 144 10.39 17.63 0.60
CA LYS A 144 10.74 16.92 -0.64
C LYS A 144 9.61 16.97 -1.64
N ILE A 145 9.93 17.21 -2.88
CA ILE A 145 9.05 17.08 -4.03
C ILE A 145 9.56 15.94 -4.91
N TYR A 146 8.69 15.03 -5.28
CA TYR A 146 9.01 13.92 -6.17
C TYR A 146 8.00 13.84 -7.32
N LEU A 147 8.51 14.05 -8.53
CA LEU A 147 7.72 13.86 -9.73
C LEU A 147 7.64 12.36 -10.06
N ARG A 148 6.49 11.75 -9.81
CA ARG A 148 6.27 10.32 -10.02
C ARG A 148 6.12 9.94 -11.49
N SER A 149 5.40 10.77 -12.24
CA SER A 149 5.19 10.60 -13.68
C SER A 149 5.02 11.97 -14.33
N LEU A 150 5.42 12.06 -15.58
CA LEU A 150 5.20 13.22 -16.43
C LEU A 150 4.64 12.73 -17.76
N ASP A 151 3.40 13.09 -18.03
CA ASP A 151 2.77 12.82 -19.32
C ASP A 151 3.04 13.99 -20.26
N VAL A 152 3.85 13.74 -21.29
CA VAL A 152 4.20 14.76 -22.28
C VAL A 152 3.39 14.50 -23.56
N MET A 153 2.49 15.41 -23.87
CA MET A 153 1.75 15.38 -25.13
C MET A 153 2.59 16.03 -26.24
N ILE A 154 3.13 15.19 -27.14
CA ILE A 154 3.97 15.64 -28.25
C ILE A 154 3.12 16.17 -29.40
N THR A 155 1.88 15.74 -29.55
CA THR A 155 0.95 16.18 -30.59
C THR A 155 -0.49 16.11 -30.09
N THR A 156 -1.30 17.05 -30.56
CA THR A 156 -2.76 17.04 -30.36
C THR A 156 -3.49 16.24 -31.45
N LYS A 157 -2.76 15.75 -32.47
CA LYS A 157 -3.35 14.94 -33.55
C LYS A 157 -3.32 13.47 -33.18
N CYS A 158 -4.48 12.85 -33.11
CA CYS A 158 -4.64 11.44 -32.84
C CYS A 158 -5.61 10.81 -33.82
N SER A 159 -5.27 9.64 -34.37
CA SER A 159 -6.12 8.90 -35.30
C SER A 159 -7.11 7.96 -34.62
N LEU A 160 -6.95 7.69 -33.31
CA LEU A 160 -7.69 6.63 -32.62
C LEU A 160 -9.10 7.00 -32.18
N LYS A 161 -9.47 8.27 -32.08
CA LYS A 161 -10.81 8.74 -31.71
C LYS A 161 -11.49 7.94 -30.58
N CYS A 162 -10.77 7.69 -29.50
CA CYS A 162 -11.28 6.91 -28.38
C CYS A 162 -12.43 7.62 -27.68
N GLU A 163 -13.54 6.91 -27.41
CA GLU A 163 -14.75 7.45 -26.76
C GLU A 163 -14.46 8.08 -25.39
N SER A 164 -13.48 7.55 -24.66
CA SER A 164 -13.02 8.07 -23.35
C SER A 164 -11.53 8.43 -23.42
N CYS A 165 -11.19 9.44 -24.22
CA CYS A 165 -9.81 9.88 -24.36
C CYS A 165 -9.33 10.61 -23.10
N ALA A 166 -8.39 10.02 -22.35
CA ALA A 166 -7.81 10.62 -21.15
C ALA A 166 -7.02 11.92 -21.43
N ASN A 167 -6.51 12.07 -22.66
CA ASN A 167 -5.74 13.26 -23.06
C ASN A 167 -6.61 14.38 -23.63
N LEU A 168 -7.94 14.22 -23.66
CA LEU A 168 -8.89 15.22 -24.17
C LEU A 168 -8.52 15.80 -25.55
N MET A 169 -7.97 14.96 -26.44
CA MET A 169 -7.59 15.39 -27.79
C MET A 169 -8.85 15.76 -28.57
N GLN A 170 -8.86 16.95 -29.14
CA GLN A 170 -9.93 17.41 -30.02
C GLN A 170 -9.77 16.76 -31.40
N TYR A 171 -10.85 16.21 -31.92
CA TYR A 171 -10.94 15.55 -33.23
C TYR A 171 -11.49 16.49 -34.29
#